data_3b8694a4c14736d1577fabee27e40c08
#
_entry.id   3b8694a4c14736d1577fabee27e40c08
#
_cell.length_a   1.000
_cell.length_b   1.000
_cell.length_c   1.000
_cell.angle_alpha   90.00
_cell.angle_beta   90.00
_cell.angle_gamma   90.00
#
_symmetry.space_group_name_H-M   'P 1'
#
loop_
_entity.id
_entity.type
_entity.pdbx_description
1 polymer ?
#
loop_
_entity_poly.entity_id
_entity_poly.type
_entity_poly.pdbx_seq_one_letter_code
_entity_poly.pdbx_strand_id
1 'polypeptide(L)'
;LSHYASSSQKISKQESNMAILVTPETKVLVQGITGSFGGRHAQLSLEYGSQIVAGVTPGKGGQTFEDKVPVFDTVAQAVAETGTTTSAVFVPPPFAADAILEGVDAGLDLVVCITEGIPVNDMVKVKRALEGSKTRLIGPNCPGIVTPGDGKQSSGGCRIGIAPGYIHKKGNIGVVSRSGTLTYEAVWQ
;
A
#
# COMPACT_ATOMS: atom_id res chain seq x y z
N LEU A 1 -30.96 52.73 -12.76
CA LEU A 1 -29.68 52.32 -13.35
C LEU A 1 -29.06 51.21 -12.53
N SER A 2 -29.03 50.07 -13.17
CA SER A 2 -28.79 48.74 -12.67
C SER A 2 -27.37 48.49 -12.24
N HIS A 3 -27.18 47.96 -11.03
CA HIS A 3 -25.93 47.32 -10.61
C HIS A 3 -25.96 45.83 -10.99
N TYR A 4 -25.26 45.47 -12.03
CA TYR A 4 -24.92 44.08 -12.32
C TYR A 4 -23.59 43.77 -11.62
N ALA A 5 -23.67 43.15 -10.46
CA ALA A 5 -22.50 42.58 -9.80
C ALA A 5 -22.19 41.21 -10.45
N SER A 6 -21.09 41.15 -11.18
CA SER A 6 -20.52 39.93 -11.74
C SER A 6 -19.98 39.06 -10.59
N SER A 7 -20.71 38.03 -10.23
CA SER A 7 -20.19 36.98 -9.34
C SER A 7 -19.33 36.03 -10.15
N SER A 8 -18.04 36.29 -10.21
CA SER A 8 -17.04 35.33 -10.70
C SER A 8 -16.97 34.16 -9.73
N GLN A 9 -17.76 33.10 -9.96
CA GLN A 9 -17.54 31.83 -9.33
C GLN A 9 -16.18 31.30 -9.76
N LYS A 10 -15.22 31.35 -8.84
CA LYS A 10 -13.98 30.56 -8.94
C LYS A 10 -14.40 29.11 -8.93
N ILE A 11 -14.46 28.50 -10.09
CA ILE A 11 -14.48 27.05 -10.24
C ILE A 11 -13.13 26.58 -9.72
N SER A 12 -13.10 26.07 -8.50
CA SER A 12 -11.95 25.36 -7.97
C SER A 12 -11.71 24.19 -8.91
N LYS A 13 -10.60 24.20 -9.64
CA LYS A 13 -10.10 23.01 -10.33
C LYS A 13 -9.88 21.95 -9.26
N GLN A 14 -10.85 21.11 -9.07
CA GLN A 14 -10.68 19.86 -8.37
C GLN A 14 -9.76 19.04 -9.25
N GLU A 15 -8.45 19.07 -8.94
CA GLU A 15 -7.50 18.17 -9.59
C GLU A 15 -8.03 16.76 -9.35
N SER A 16 -8.47 16.09 -10.40
CA SER A 16 -8.94 14.72 -10.34
C SER A 16 -7.75 13.88 -9.89
N ASN A 17 -7.76 13.47 -8.63
CA ASN A 17 -6.79 12.53 -8.12
C ASN A 17 -7.04 11.19 -8.87
N MET A 18 -6.18 10.87 -9.83
CA MET A 18 -6.28 9.66 -10.64
C MET A 18 -5.94 8.38 -9.85
N ALA A 19 -5.64 8.51 -8.57
CA ALA A 19 -5.39 7.38 -7.70
C ALA A 19 -6.66 6.56 -7.49
N ILE A 20 -6.62 5.26 -7.81
CA ILE A 20 -7.78 4.38 -7.74
C ILE A 20 -7.87 3.68 -6.38
N LEU A 21 -6.77 3.09 -5.90
CA LEU A 21 -6.75 2.26 -4.70
C LEU A 21 -5.95 2.88 -3.54
N VAL A 22 -4.90 3.62 -3.84
CA VAL A 22 -4.04 4.25 -2.83
C VAL A 22 -3.76 5.70 -3.18
N THR A 23 -3.77 6.56 -2.17
CA THR A 23 -3.48 7.99 -2.25
C THR A 23 -2.33 8.34 -1.32
N PRO A 24 -1.77 9.55 -1.38
CA PRO A 24 -0.76 9.98 -0.43
C PRO A 24 -1.20 9.90 1.04
N GLU A 25 -2.51 9.97 1.29
CA GLU A 25 -3.11 9.91 2.64
C GLU A 25 -3.34 8.47 3.12
N THR A 26 -3.13 7.48 2.25
CA THR A 26 -3.34 6.06 2.59
C THR A 26 -2.40 5.64 3.72
N LYS A 27 -2.98 5.26 4.85
CA LYS A 27 -2.25 4.69 5.99
C LYS A 27 -1.96 3.22 5.74
N VAL A 28 -0.70 2.85 5.82
CA VAL A 28 -0.21 1.50 5.49
C VAL A 28 0.40 0.85 6.72
N LEU A 29 0.05 -0.41 6.99
CA LEU A 29 0.82 -1.28 7.87
C LEU A 29 1.70 -2.22 7.03
N VAL A 30 2.81 -2.68 7.61
CA VAL A 30 3.73 -3.62 6.98
C VAL A 30 3.84 -4.89 7.82
N GLN A 31 3.32 -6.00 7.30
CA GLN A 31 3.48 -7.31 7.90
C GLN A 31 4.86 -7.89 7.54
N GLY A 32 5.64 -8.27 8.56
CA GLY A 32 7.03 -8.67 8.40
C GLY A 32 8.02 -7.51 8.40
N ILE A 33 7.68 -6.37 9.00
CA ILE A 33 8.51 -5.16 9.02
C ILE A 33 9.88 -5.36 9.67
N THR A 34 9.98 -6.23 10.67
CA THR A 34 11.24 -6.51 11.38
C THR A 34 12.19 -7.45 10.61
N GLY A 35 11.71 -8.03 9.51
CA GLY A 35 12.54 -8.80 8.59
C GLY A 35 13.40 -7.88 7.72
N SER A 36 14.59 -8.36 7.30
CA SER A 36 15.51 -7.56 6.48
C SER A 36 14.89 -7.05 5.18
N PHE A 37 14.09 -7.89 4.52
CA PHE A 37 13.43 -7.53 3.26
C PHE A 37 12.25 -6.57 3.48
N GLY A 38 11.35 -6.90 4.41
CA GLY A 38 10.20 -6.06 4.74
C GLY A 38 10.63 -4.69 5.29
N GLY A 39 11.60 -4.68 6.21
CA GLY A 39 12.15 -3.44 6.79
C GLY A 39 12.79 -2.54 5.74
N ARG A 40 13.65 -3.10 4.85
CA ARG A 40 14.25 -2.30 3.79
C ARG A 40 13.20 -1.63 2.88
N HIS A 41 12.16 -2.37 2.48
CA HIS A 41 11.14 -1.81 1.60
C HIS A 41 10.17 -0.87 2.32
N ALA A 42 9.93 -1.07 3.62
CA ALA A 42 9.22 -0.12 4.47
C ALA A 42 9.97 1.22 4.55
N GLN A 43 11.29 1.18 4.79
CA GLN A 43 12.13 2.37 4.79
C GLN A 43 12.09 3.13 3.46
N LEU A 44 12.29 2.42 2.34
CA LEU A 44 12.19 3.03 1.00
C LEU A 44 10.80 3.62 0.70
N SER A 45 9.75 3.06 1.29
CA SER A 45 8.39 3.60 1.15
C SER A 45 8.20 4.86 2.00
N LEU A 46 8.76 4.90 3.21
CA LEU A 46 8.80 6.12 4.04
C LEU A 46 9.58 7.25 3.33
N GLU A 47 10.74 6.94 2.76
CA GLU A 47 11.55 7.89 1.99
C GLU A 47 10.79 8.42 0.76
N TYR A 48 9.95 7.60 0.15
CA TYR A 48 9.08 7.99 -0.98
C TYR A 48 7.92 8.89 -0.57
N GLY A 49 7.60 8.95 0.73
CA GLY A 49 6.49 9.72 1.27
C GLY A 49 5.24 8.94 1.63
N SER A 50 5.29 7.59 1.56
CA SER A 50 4.16 6.75 1.98
C SER A 50 3.96 6.82 3.50
N GLN A 51 2.71 6.85 3.95
CA GLN A 51 2.38 6.86 5.37
C GLN A 51 2.41 5.44 5.95
N ILE A 52 3.61 4.93 6.29
CA ILE A 52 3.74 3.70 7.05
C ILE A 52 3.49 4.03 8.52
N VAL A 53 2.33 3.62 9.03
CA VAL A 53 1.86 3.98 10.39
C VAL A 53 1.99 2.85 11.39
N ALA A 54 2.19 1.61 10.92
CA ALA A 54 2.34 0.43 11.77
C ALA A 54 3.21 -0.63 11.12
N GLY A 55 3.90 -1.41 11.95
CA GLY A 55 4.47 -2.70 11.59
C GLY A 55 3.74 -3.82 12.32
N VAL A 56 3.70 -5.01 11.71
CA VAL A 56 3.18 -6.21 12.36
C VAL A 56 4.21 -7.33 12.24
N THR A 57 4.61 -7.87 13.37
CA THR A 57 5.45 -9.06 13.48
C THR A 57 5.13 -9.77 14.79
N PRO A 58 4.54 -10.96 14.76
CA PRO A 58 4.18 -11.71 15.97
C PRO A 58 5.37 -11.88 16.93
N GLY A 59 5.15 -11.61 18.22
CA GLY A 59 6.18 -11.67 19.26
C GLY A 59 7.15 -10.48 19.28
N LYS A 60 6.87 -9.42 18.49
CA LYS A 60 7.68 -8.19 18.44
C LYS A 60 6.88 -6.94 18.81
N GLY A 61 5.65 -7.12 19.29
CA GLY A 61 4.81 -6.01 19.76
C GLY A 61 5.53 -5.16 20.82
N GLY A 62 5.30 -3.86 20.78
CA GLY A 62 5.95 -2.88 21.64
C GLY A 62 7.33 -2.39 21.18
N GLN A 63 7.90 -2.96 20.12
CA GLN A 63 9.10 -2.42 19.48
C GLN A 63 8.74 -1.24 18.58
N THR A 64 9.77 -0.50 18.17
CA THR A 64 9.63 0.58 17.21
C THR A 64 10.58 0.33 16.03
N PHE A 65 10.07 0.46 14.80
CA PHE A 65 10.88 0.41 13.60
C PHE A 65 11.32 1.82 13.22
N GLU A 66 12.64 2.02 12.96
CA GLU A 66 13.24 3.32 12.60
C GLU A 66 12.86 4.45 13.60
N ASP A 67 12.73 4.13 14.88
CA ASP A 67 12.35 5.05 15.96
C ASP A 67 11.04 5.83 15.73
N LYS A 68 10.22 5.39 14.77
CA LYS A 68 9.01 6.13 14.33
C LYS A 68 7.77 5.28 14.20
N VAL A 69 7.91 4.02 13.74
CA VAL A 69 6.77 3.18 13.39
C VAL A 69 6.56 2.13 14.49
N PRO A 70 5.45 2.17 15.23
CA PRO A 70 5.16 1.16 16.25
C PRO A 70 4.96 -0.21 15.61
N VAL A 71 5.45 -1.26 16.28
CA VAL A 71 5.28 -2.65 15.87
C VAL A 71 4.27 -3.33 16.79
N PHE A 72 3.35 -4.06 16.21
CA PHE A 72 2.27 -4.79 16.87
C PHE A 72 2.43 -6.30 16.64
N ASP A 73 1.80 -7.09 17.50
CA ASP A 73 1.76 -8.54 17.35
C ASP A 73 0.72 -8.98 16.32
N THR A 74 -0.36 -8.21 16.15
CA THR A 74 -1.46 -8.55 15.25
C THR A 74 -1.91 -7.36 14.40
N VAL A 75 -2.51 -7.67 13.24
CA VAL A 75 -3.12 -6.67 12.36
C VAL A 75 -4.29 -5.97 13.05
N ALA A 76 -5.10 -6.71 13.80
CA ALA A 76 -6.24 -6.14 14.52
C ALA A 76 -5.82 -5.06 15.52
N GLN A 77 -4.73 -5.28 16.28
CA GLN A 77 -4.15 -4.27 17.17
C GLN A 77 -3.69 -3.04 16.38
N ALA A 78 -2.94 -3.25 15.28
CA ALA A 78 -2.46 -2.16 14.45
C ALA A 78 -3.61 -1.31 13.88
N VAL A 79 -4.68 -1.95 13.43
CA VAL A 79 -5.89 -1.27 12.92
C VAL A 79 -6.55 -0.44 14.02
N ALA A 80 -6.75 -1.02 15.21
CA ALA A 80 -7.38 -0.35 16.33
C ALA A 80 -6.62 0.91 16.77
N GLU A 81 -5.28 0.85 16.81
CA GLU A 81 -4.44 1.93 17.30
C GLU A 81 -4.16 3.03 16.26
N THR A 82 -4.07 2.66 14.97
CA THR A 82 -3.60 3.60 13.93
C THR A 82 -4.68 3.99 12.92
N GLY A 83 -5.76 3.23 12.85
CA GLY A 83 -6.80 3.40 11.84
C GLY A 83 -6.28 3.11 10.42
N THR A 84 -5.28 2.24 10.27
CA THR A 84 -4.78 1.82 8.96
C THR A 84 -5.83 1.00 8.21
N THR A 85 -5.88 1.15 6.90
CA THR A 85 -6.83 0.44 6.02
C THR A 85 -6.13 -0.45 4.99
N THR A 86 -4.81 -0.39 4.93
CA THR A 86 -4.03 -1.07 3.89
C THR A 86 -2.84 -1.82 4.49
N SER A 87 -2.61 -3.06 4.03
CA SER A 87 -1.44 -3.86 4.42
C SER A 87 -0.52 -4.13 3.24
N ALA A 88 0.80 -4.10 3.52
CA ALA A 88 1.84 -4.66 2.68
C ALA A 88 2.39 -5.94 3.32
N VAL A 89 2.33 -7.08 2.61
CA VAL A 89 2.76 -8.39 3.13
C VAL A 89 4.11 -8.76 2.58
N PHE A 90 5.11 -8.85 3.47
CA PHE A 90 6.48 -9.30 3.21
C PHE A 90 6.85 -10.56 4.02
N VAL A 91 5.86 -11.25 4.49
CA VAL A 91 5.98 -12.47 5.29
C VAL A 91 6.48 -13.63 4.42
N PRO A 92 7.34 -14.55 4.93
CA PRO A 92 7.80 -15.71 4.17
C PRO A 92 6.65 -16.58 3.63
N PRO A 93 6.84 -17.29 2.49
CA PRO A 93 5.77 -18.01 1.79
C PRO A 93 4.90 -18.92 2.64
N PRO A 94 5.43 -19.72 3.60
CA PRO A 94 4.60 -20.61 4.41
C PRO A 94 3.61 -19.88 5.33
N PHE A 95 3.83 -18.60 5.62
CA PHE A 95 3.01 -17.82 6.54
C PHE A 95 2.25 -16.68 5.84
N ALA A 96 2.49 -16.47 4.56
CA ALA A 96 1.95 -15.32 3.84
C ALA A 96 0.43 -15.41 3.62
N ALA A 97 -0.11 -16.62 3.45
CA ALA A 97 -1.55 -16.82 3.35
C ALA A 97 -2.25 -16.44 4.67
N ASP A 98 -1.70 -16.83 5.81
CA ASP A 98 -2.24 -16.47 7.12
C ASP A 98 -2.17 -14.96 7.35
N ALA A 99 -1.09 -14.32 6.93
CA ALA A 99 -0.96 -12.86 6.99
C ALA A 99 -2.01 -12.12 6.13
N ILE A 100 -2.35 -12.67 4.95
CA ILE A 100 -3.45 -12.14 4.12
C ILE A 100 -4.80 -12.32 4.83
N LEU A 101 -5.06 -13.52 5.34
CA LEU A 101 -6.30 -13.85 6.05
C LEU A 101 -6.50 -12.97 7.28
N GLU A 102 -5.44 -12.71 8.04
CA GLU A 102 -5.47 -11.78 9.17
C GLU A 102 -5.86 -10.37 8.75
N GLY A 103 -5.37 -9.90 7.60
CA GLY A 103 -5.77 -8.63 7.01
C GLY A 103 -7.25 -8.58 6.59
N VAL A 104 -7.77 -9.68 6.05
CA VAL A 104 -9.19 -9.83 5.71
C VAL A 104 -10.06 -9.81 6.96
N ASP A 105 -9.67 -10.57 7.99
CA ASP A 105 -10.40 -10.67 9.26
C ASP A 105 -10.42 -9.32 10.01
N ALA A 106 -9.32 -8.59 9.97
CA ALA A 106 -9.23 -7.24 10.53
C ALA A 106 -10.01 -6.18 9.71
N GLY A 107 -10.61 -6.57 8.60
CA GLY A 107 -11.45 -5.70 7.78
C GLY A 107 -10.68 -4.61 7.02
N LEU A 108 -9.46 -4.88 6.60
CA LEU A 108 -8.70 -3.97 5.74
C LEU A 108 -9.41 -3.79 4.39
N ASP A 109 -9.23 -2.62 3.79
CA ASP A 109 -9.77 -2.34 2.44
C ASP A 109 -8.85 -2.93 1.34
N LEU A 110 -7.54 -2.97 1.59
CA LEU A 110 -6.55 -3.43 0.63
C LEU A 110 -5.43 -4.23 1.32
N VAL A 111 -5.10 -5.38 0.73
CA VAL A 111 -3.90 -6.16 1.05
C VAL A 111 -3.02 -6.27 -0.20
N VAL A 112 -1.76 -5.87 -0.09
CA VAL A 112 -0.76 -5.96 -1.16
C VAL A 112 0.26 -7.01 -0.78
N CYS A 113 0.18 -8.20 -1.37
CA CYS A 113 1.06 -9.31 -1.06
C CYS A 113 2.22 -9.40 -2.06
N ILE A 114 3.42 -9.09 -1.57
CA ILE A 114 4.66 -9.13 -2.38
C ILE A 114 5.20 -10.54 -2.49
N THR A 115 4.97 -11.35 -1.47
CA THR A 115 5.55 -12.68 -1.33
C THR A 115 5.25 -13.57 -2.53
N GLU A 116 6.29 -14.22 -3.04
CA GLU A 116 6.25 -15.25 -4.06
C GLU A 116 6.30 -16.64 -3.42
N GLY A 117 5.79 -17.66 -4.13
CA GLY A 117 5.91 -19.05 -3.72
C GLY A 117 4.93 -19.51 -2.64
N ILE A 118 3.82 -18.82 -2.45
CA ILE A 118 2.75 -19.28 -1.56
C ILE A 118 2.11 -20.54 -2.13
N PRO A 119 1.91 -21.60 -1.32
CA PRO A 119 1.28 -22.83 -1.79
C PRO A 119 -0.11 -22.59 -2.38
N VAL A 120 -0.40 -23.21 -3.51
CA VAL A 120 -1.69 -23.03 -4.23
C VAL A 120 -2.88 -23.35 -3.34
N ASN A 121 -2.81 -24.41 -2.53
CA ASN A 121 -3.91 -24.79 -1.63
C ASN A 121 -4.20 -23.72 -0.56
N ASP A 122 -3.18 -23.01 -0.12
CA ASP A 122 -3.37 -21.90 0.84
C ASP A 122 -4.01 -20.69 0.15
N MET A 123 -3.66 -20.42 -1.10
CA MET A 123 -4.31 -19.38 -1.89
C MET A 123 -5.78 -19.71 -2.23
N VAL A 124 -6.16 -20.99 -2.30
CA VAL A 124 -7.59 -21.39 -2.40
C VAL A 124 -8.37 -20.96 -1.16
N LYS A 125 -7.78 -21.12 0.04
CA LYS A 125 -8.39 -20.65 1.30
C LYS A 125 -8.53 -19.15 1.32
N VAL A 126 -7.45 -18.42 0.95
CA VAL A 126 -7.46 -16.96 0.83
C VAL A 126 -8.56 -16.50 -0.13
N LYS A 127 -8.66 -17.11 -1.31
CA LYS A 127 -9.69 -16.75 -2.29
C LYS A 127 -11.10 -16.90 -1.72
N ARG A 128 -11.37 -17.97 -1.00
CA ARG A 128 -12.68 -18.18 -0.35
C ARG A 128 -12.98 -17.14 0.71
N ALA A 129 -11.98 -16.76 1.52
CA ALA A 129 -12.14 -15.72 2.54
C ALA A 129 -12.40 -14.33 1.93
N LEU A 130 -11.84 -14.06 0.76
CA LEU A 130 -12.09 -12.82 0.02
C LEU A 130 -13.51 -12.76 -0.58
N GLU A 131 -14.14 -13.90 -0.84
CA GLU A 131 -15.51 -13.95 -1.35
C GLU A 131 -16.47 -13.39 -0.29
N GLY A 132 -17.15 -12.28 -0.62
CA GLY A 132 -18.07 -11.60 0.29
C GLY A 132 -17.41 -10.62 1.29
N SER A 133 -16.06 -10.53 1.30
CA SER A 133 -15.37 -9.50 2.06
C SER A 133 -15.25 -8.20 1.25
N LYS A 134 -15.02 -7.06 1.93
CA LYS A 134 -14.69 -5.80 1.27
C LYS A 134 -13.23 -5.70 0.84
N THR A 135 -12.37 -6.56 1.39
CA THR A 135 -10.93 -6.52 1.18
C THR A 135 -10.55 -6.87 -0.24
N ARG A 136 -9.75 -6.03 -0.86
CA ARG A 136 -9.12 -6.32 -2.16
C ARG A 136 -7.71 -6.85 -1.96
N LEU A 137 -7.32 -7.81 -2.80
CA LEU A 137 -5.97 -8.36 -2.81
C LEU A 137 -5.26 -8.01 -4.11
N ILE A 138 -4.07 -7.42 -4.00
CA ILE A 138 -3.10 -7.29 -5.08
C ILE A 138 -1.98 -8.30 -4.83
N GLY A 139 -1.63 -9.07 -5.84
CA GLY A 139 -0.72 -10.21 -5.69
C GLY A 139 -1.47 -11.50 -5.38
N PRO A 140 -0.79 -12.51 -4.83
CA PRO A 140 0.64 -12.55 -4.45
C PRO A 140 1.60 -12.44 -5.64
N ASN A 141 2.91 -12.49 -5.34
CA ASN A 141 3.97 -12.39 -6.35
C ASN A 141 3.79 -11.15 -7.24
N CYS A 142 3.81 -9.99 -6.64
CA CYS A 142 3.67 -8.72 -7.35
C CYS A 142 4.69 -7.68 -6.85
N PRO A 143 5.03 -6.69 -7.69
CA PRO A 143 5.91 -5.60 -7.28
C PRO A 143 5.22 -4.56 -6.38
N GLY A 144 3.91 -4.64 -6.24
CA GLY A 144 3.12 -3.71 -5.44
C GLY A 144 2.31 -2.71 -6.26
N ILE A 145 2.06 -1.56 -5.65
CA ILE A 145 1.28 -0.47 -6.23
C ILE A 145 1.97 0.87 -5.94
N VAL A 146 1.94 1.78 -6.90
CA VAL A 146 2.49 3.13 -6.76
C VAL A 146 1.50 4.17 -7.27
N THR A 147 1.23 5.17 -6.46
CA THR A 147 0.63 6.44 -6.90
C THR A 147 1.73 7.50 -6.82
N PRO A 148 2.21 8.01 -7.96
CA PRO A 148 3.31 8.97 -7.98
C PRO A 148 2.93 10.30 -7.34
N GLY A 149 3.88 10.89 -6.59
CA GLY A 149 3.81 12.27 -6.12
C GLY A 149 4.32 13.27 -7.15
N ASP A 150 4.66 14.48 -6.72
CA ASP A 150 5.00 15.62 -7.61
C ASP A 150 6.41 15.56 -8.23
N GLY A 151 6.95 14.36 -8.42
CA GLY A 151 8.17 14.13 -9.21
C GLY A 151 9.50 14.33 -8.47
N LYS A 152 9.52 14.74 -7.24
CA LYS A 152 10.69 14.69 -6.36
C LYS A 152 10.62 13.42 -5.52
N GLN A 153 11.74 12.77 -5.29
CA GLN A 153 11.89 11.47 -4.64
C GLN A 153 11.19 11.28 -3.28
N SER A 154 10.64 12.33 -2.71
CA SER A 154 10.04 12.36 -1.37
C SER A 154 8.72 13.14 -1.28
N SER A 155 8.10 13.53 -2.38
CA SER A 155 6.98 14.44 -2.32
C SER A 155 5.63 13.81 -2.64
N GLY A 156 4.94 13.37 -1.59
CA GLY A 156 3.49 13.25 -1.64
C GLY A 156 2.92 12.12 -2.49
N GLY A 157 3.69 11.07 -2.76
CA GLY A 157 3.20 9.85 -3.38
C GLY A 157 2.92 8.74 -2.37
N CYS A 158 2.33 7.64 -2.85
CA CYS A 158 2.19 6.40 -2.09
C CYS A 158 2.82 5.25 -2.85
N ARG A 159 3.81 4.60 -2.24
CA ARG A 159 4.49 3.42 -2.77
C ARG A 159 4.33 2.28 -1.77
N ILE A 160 3.74 1.18 -2.21
CA ILE A 160 3.58 -0.04 -1.42
C ILE A 160 4.19 -1.18 -2.21
N GLY A 161 5.23 -1.81 -1.67
CA GLY A 161 5.91 -2.93 -2.32
C GLY A 161 7.34 -2.63 -2.71
N ILE A 162 7.83 -3.28 -3.78
CA ILE A 162 9.23 -3.26 -4.22
C ILE A 162 9.48 -2.43 -5.48
N ALA A 163 8.42 -1.97 -6.15
CA ALA A 163 8.54 -1.19 -7.37
C ALA A 163 9.45 0.03 -7.17
N PRO A 164 10.40 0.31 -8.08
CA PRO A 164 11.31 1.43 -7.95
C PRO A 164 10.55 2.76 -8.11
N GLY A 165 10.53 3.58 -7.05
CA GLY A 165 9.75 4.82 -7.03
C GLY A 165 10.19 5.84 -8.09
N TYR A 166 11.50 5.91 -8.39
CA TYR A 166 12.10 6.92 -9.26
C TYR A 166 11.70 6.83 -10.75
N ILE A 167 11.17 5.69 -11.20
CA ILE A 167 10.69 5.53 -12.57
C ILE A 167 9.26 6.07 -12.78
N HIS A 168 8.52 6.28 -11.70
CA HIS A 168 7.12 6.70 -11.76
C HIS A 168 7.03 8.23 -11.72
N LYS A 169 6.26 8.80 -12.63
CA LYS A 169 5.98 10.24 -12.70
C LYS A 169 4.48 10.49 -12.64
N LYS A 170 4.08 11.59 -11.99
CA LYS A 170 2.68 12.02 -11.99
C LYS A 170 2.23 12.30 -13.43
N GLY A 171 1.09 11.76 -13.81
CA GLY A 171 0.53 11.86 -15.15
C GLY A 171 -0.92 11.43 -15.18
N ASN A 172 -1.44 11.23 -16.38
CA ASN A 172 -2.80 10.82 -16.67
C ASN A 172 -2.92 9.41 -17.25
N ILE A 173 -1.84 8.62 -17.17
CA ILE A 173 -1.80 7.23 -17.65
C ILE A 173 -1.72 6.30 -16.45
N GLY A 174 -2.68 5.37 -16.35
CA GLY A 174 -2.65 4.26 -15.40
C GLY A 174 -2.12 2.99 -16.05
N VAL A 175 -1.29 2.24 -15.33
CA VAL A 175 -0.74 0.96 -15.78
C VAL A 175 -1.20 -0.15 -14.84
N VAL A 176 -1.89 -1.15 -15.39
CA VAL A 176 -2.25 -2.39 -14.70
C VAL A 176 -1.62 -3.55 -15.46
N SER A 177 -0.79 -4.34 -14.78
CA SER A 177 -0.05 -5.41 -15.44
C SER A 177 0.01 -6.66 -14.56
N ARG A 178 0.08 -7.82 -15.22
CA ARG A 178 0.36 -9.12 -14.57
C ARG A 178 1.83 -9.53 -14.71
N SER A 179 2.65 -8.68 -15.32
CA SER A 179 4.08 -8.91 -15.48
C SER A 179 4.87 -7.89 -14.68
N GLY A 180 5.64 -8.32 -13.68
CA GLY A 180 6.47 -7.43 -12.85
C GLY A 180 7.51 -6.68 -13.69
N THR A 181 8.35 -7.40 -14.42
CA THR A 181 9.46 -6.83 -15.18
C THR A 181 8.99 -5.95 -16.33
N LEU A 182 8.01 -6.40 -17.13
CA LEU A 182 7.48 -5.59 -18.24
C LEU A 182 6.79 -4.31 -17.76
N THR A 183 6.24 -4.32 -16.54
CA THR A 183 5.68 -3.10 -15.96
C THR A 183 6.76 -2.03 -15.79
N TYR A 184 7.96 -2.40 -15.34
CA TYR A 184 9.06 -1.46 -15.17
C TYR A 184 9.54 -0.89 -16.50
N GLU A 185 9.67 -1.74 -17.52
CA GLU A 185 10.03 -1.31 -18.87
C GLU A 185 8.99 -0.32 -19.44
N ALA A 186 7.71 -0.65 -19.33
CA ALA A 186 6.64 0.21 -19.84
C ALA A 186 6.55 1.56 -19.12
N VAL A 187 6.86 1.60 -17.84
CA VAL A 187 6.80 2.85 -17.04
C VAL A 187 8.07 3.69 -17.24
N TRP A 188 9.22 3.05 -17.49
CA TRP A 188 10.49 3.73 -17.68
C TRP A 188 10.56 4.50 -19.02
N GLN A 189 9.96 4.00 -20.08
CA GLN A 189 9.93 4.61 -21.43
C GLN A 189 9.00 5.81 -21.52
#